data_58c8b175b6fbb0b96a666e4aeba1a1ad
#
_entry.id   58c8b175b6fbb0b96a666e4aeba1a1ad
#
_cell.length_a   1.000
_cell.length_b   1.000
_cell.length_c   1.000
_cell.angle_alpha   90.00
_cell.angle_beta   90.00
_cell.angle_gamma   90.00
#
_symmetry.space_group_name_H-M   'P 1'
#
loop_
_entity.id
_entity.type
_entity.pdbx_description
1 polymer ?
#
loop_
_entity_poly.entity_id
_entity_poly.type
_entity_poly.pdbx_seq_one_letter_code
_entity_poly.pdbx_strand_id
1 'polypeptide(L)'
;MRRITLAAGQALTQADLNRSGALPREVMESAAGIVDDVRERGDVAVRDYCQRFDGACPSEFRVPQELVDAAPGMVDAEFLSSLRRAYRQIREFHERQRENSWFETRPDGTILGVKVTPLDSVAIYVPGGRAQYPSTVLMDAIPAKVAGVRRVIMVTPPQHDGTLSAYTLAAASVAGVDEVYAVGGAQAIGAVAYGTESIPRVDKVVGPGNAYVAAAKRHVSGDVGIDMIAGPSEVCVLADASADPVVVAADLMAQAEHDPMASCYLVTCDASLPDRVLDAVERLVSQSPREKITRASLDDRGVVVVAATLAEAVEAVNVVAPEHLELHCEDAMSLLGSVRNAGAIFVGAWSSEPLGDYVAGPDHTLPTGGTARFSNPLGVYDFQKRSSVISYTAQGLLADAPAVQAMAQAEGLWAHALSAGLRVKLAEQGEKGFPDEPAACENAAHTAWPRMLDTPGVPKLPGYEG
;
A
#
# COMPACT_ATOMS: atom_id res chain seq x y z
N MET A 1 20.62 0.21 -21.77
CA MET A 1 19.14 0.29 -21.85
C MET A 1 18.60 -0.17 -23.19
N ARG A 2 17.50 -0.92 -23.24
CA ARG A 2 16.85 -1.42 -24.46
C ARG A 2 15.97 -0.32 -25.08
N ARG A 3 16.07 -0.07 -26.40
CA ARG A 3 15.30 0.94 -27.12
C ARG A 3 14.10 0.34 -27.87
N ILE A 4 12.93 0.95 -27.73
CA ILE A 4 11.69 0.64 -28.42
C ILE A 4 11.24 1.92 -29.13
N THR A 5 11.05 1.84 -30.45
CA THR A 5 10.51 2.95 -31.24
C THR A 5 9.11 2.55 -31.70
N LEU A 6 8.10 3.32 -31.30
CA LEU A 6 6.70 3.11 -31.65
C LEU A 6 6.40 3.86 -32.96
N ALA A 7 5.80 3.18 -33.92
CA ALA A 7 5.24 3.85 -35.08
C ALA A 7 4.01 4.67 -34.69
N ALA A 8 3.65 5.68 -35.46
CA ALA A 8 2.43 6.46 -35.22
C ALA A 8 1.19 5.54 -35.12
N GLY A 9 0.44 5.69 -34.04
CA GLY A 9 -0.71 4.83 -33.72
C GLY A 9 -0.37 3.47 -33.13
N GLN A 10 0.91 3.13 -32.94
CA GLN A 10 1.32 1.90 -32.26
C GLN A 10 1.34 2.09 -30.74
N ALA A 11 0.63 1.22 -30.01
CA ALA A 11 0.63 1.22 -28.56
C ALA A 11 1.76 0.37 -27.99
N LEU A 12 2.39 0.84 -26.90
CA LEU A 12 3.23 0.03 -26.04
C LEU A 12 2.37 -1.06 -25.37
N THR A 13 2.93 -2.23 -25.10
CA THR A 13 2.25 -3.31 -24.39
C THR A 13 3.00 -3.75 -23.14
N GLN A 14 2.33 -4.45 -22.21
CA GLN A 14 2.99 -4.98 -21.01
C GLN A 14 4.11 -5.99 -21.34
N ALA A 15 3.96 -6.74 -22.44
CA ALA A 15 4.98 -7.68 -22.90
C ALA A 15 6.27 -6.99 -23.34
N ASP A 16 6.17 -5.74 -23.79
CA ASP A 16 7.32 -4.94 -24.19
C ASP A 16 8.18 -4.49 -23.00
N LEU A 17 7.62 -4.46 -21.80
CA LEU A 17 8.31 -3.94 -20.61
C LEU A 17 9.24 -4.95 -19.96
N ASN A 18 9.14 -6.24 -20.29
CA ASN A 18 9.96 -7.32 -19.70
C ASN A 18 9.98 -7.29 -18.15
N ARG A 19 8.84 -6.96 -17.54
CA ARG A 19 8.70 -6.96 -16.10
C ARG A 19 8.62 -8.37 -15.54
N SER A 20 9.49 -8.73 -14.62
CA SER A 20 9.28 -9.89 -13.76
C SER A 20 8.52 -9.43 -12.52
N GLY A 21 7.19 -9.38 -12.60
CA GLY A 21 6.35 -8.97 -11.47
C GLY A 21 6.06 -10.08 -10.45
N ALA A 22 6.40 -11.32 -10.76
CA ALA A 22 6.13 -12.44 -9.88
C ALA A 22 7.31 -12.72 -8.96
N LEU A 23 7.05 -12.78 -7.65
CA LEU A 23 8.02 -13.30 -6.69
C LEU A 23 8.38 -14.76 -7.08
N PRO A 24 9.67 -15.15 -7.07
CA PRO A 24 10.07 -16.52 -7.37
C PRO A 24 9.34 -17.52 -6.46
N ARG A 25 8.93 -18.64 -7.04
CA ARG A 25 8.18 -19.67 -6.30
C ARG A 25 8.94 -20.18 -5.06
N GLU A 26 10.23 -20.38 -5.18
CA GLU A 26 11.10 -20.81 -4.09
C GLU A 26 11.13 -19.81 -2.93
N VAL A 27 11.12 -18.50 -3.24
CA VAL A 27 11.07 -17.44 -2.23
C VAL A 27 9.72 -17.46 -1.52
N MET A 28 8.63 -17.64 -2.27
CA MET A 28 7.29 -17.72 -1.68
C MET A 28 7.15 -18.93 -0.75
N GLU A 29 7.58 -20.12 -1.20
CA GLU A 29 7.52 -21.36 -0.40
C GLU A 29 8.40 -21.26 0.85
N SER A 30 9.61 -20.71 0.72
CA SER A 30 10.52 -20.49 1.85
C SER A 30 9.96 -19.49 2.87
N ALA A 31 9.44 -18.36 2.41
CA ALA A 31 8.86 -17.35 3.30
C ALA A 31 7.62 -17.89 4.02
N ALA A 32 6.75 -18.62 3.32
CA ALA A 32 5.59 -19.28 3.92
C ALA A 32 6.01 -20.24 5.02
N GLY A 33 6.99 -21.11 4.76
CA GLY A 33 7.50 -22.05 5.77
C GLY A 33 8.08 -21.36 7.01
N ILE A 34 8.77 -20.21 6.82
CA ILE A 34 9.28 -19.42 7.96
C ILE A 34 8.12 -18.83 8.78
N VAL A 35 7.11 -18.27 8.12
CA VAL A 35 5.95 -17.65 8.77
C VAL A 35 5.14 -18.70 9.54
N ASP A 36 4.90 -19.86 8.94
CA ASP A 36 4.16 -20.97 9.57
C ASP A 36 4.92 -21.51 10.79
N ASP A 37 6.23 -21.65 10.69
CA ASP A 37 7.08 -22.09 11.80
C ASP A 37 7.07 -21.09 12.97
N VAL A 38 7.10 -19.77 12.67
CA VAL A 38 6.94 -18.73 13.71
C VAL A 38 5.57 -18.81 14.36
N ARG A 39 4.50 -19.05 13.58
CA ARG A 39 3.15 -19.23 14.12
C ARG A 39 3.06 -20.42 15.08
N GLU A 40 3.81 -21.51 14.82
CA GLU A 40 3.77 -22.72 15.63
C GLU A 40 4.67 -22.66 16.86
N ARG A 41 5.90 -22.11 16.71
CA ARG A 41 6.96 -22.15 17.75
C ARG A 41 7.26 -20.81 18.42
N GLY A 42 6.59 -19.73 18.02
CA GLY A 42 6.73 -18.41 18.64
C GLY A 42 8.17 -17.88 18.65
N ASP A 43 8.60 -17.34 19.78
CA ASP A 43 9.94 -16.76 19.98
C ASP A 43 11.07 -17.72 19.67
N VAL A 44 10.87 -19.02 19.82
CA VAL A 44 11.92 -20.03 19.54
C VAL A 44 12.26 -20.01 18.04
N ALA A 45 11.24 -20.02 17.18
CA ALA A 45 11.46 -19.93 15.73
C ALA A 45 12.09 -18.60 15.33
N VAL A 46 11.59 -17.49 15.89
CA VAL A 46 12.16 -16.15 15.62
C VAL A 46 13.64 -16.10 15.94
N ARG A 47 14.08 -16.64 17.12
CA ARG A 47 15.48 -16.70 17.52
C ARG A 47 16.32 -17.55 16.57
N ASP A 48 15.83 -18.74 16.18
CA ASP A 48 16.51 -19.62 15.23
C ASP A 48 16.77 -18.90 13.90
N TYR A 49 15.79 -18.19 13.37
CA TYR A 49 15.92 -17.46 12.11
C TYR A 49 16.79 -16.20 12.23
N CYS A 50 16.72 -15.44 13.33
CA CYS A 50 17.63 -14.32 13.56
C CYS A 50 19.08 -14.80 13.61
N GLN A 51 19.38 -15.88 14.32
CA GLN A 51 20.73 -16.45 14.35
C GLN A 51 21.19 -16.92 12.99
N ARG A 52 20.28 -17.51 12.20
CA ARG A 52 20.59 -18.06 10.87
C ARG A 52 20.82 -16.99 9.79
N PHE A 53 20.01 -15.92 9.80
CA PHE A 53 20.00 -14.97 8.70
C PHE A 53 20.71 -13.65 9.04
N ASP A 54 20.59 -13.19 10.28
CA ASP A 54 21.18 -11.92 10.73
C ASP A 54 22.57 -12.14 11.36
N GLY A 55 22.90 -13.39 11.76
CA GLY A 55 24.13 -13.74 12.44
C GLY A 55 24.18 -13.26 13.89
N ALA A 56 23.15 -12.56 14.35
CA ALA A 56 22.99 -12.05 15.70
C ALA A 56 21.54 -12.21 16.13
N CYS A 57 21.33 -12.64 17.38
CA CYS A 57 20.01 -12.68 17.98
C CYS A 57 20.09 -11.92 19.31
N PRO A 58 19.32 -10.82 19.48
CA PRO A 58 19.30 -10.10 20.74
C PRO A 58 18.69 -10.97 21.85
N SER A 59 19.12 -10.77 23.09
CA SER A 59 18.55 -11.47 24.26
C SER A 59 17.07 -11.12 24.43
N GLU A 60 16.72 -9.87 24.16
CA GLU A 60 15.37 -9.35 24.13
C GLU A 60 15.10 -8.69 22.77
N PHE A 61 13.99 -9.02 22.14
CA PHE A 61 13.64 -8.40 20.85
C PHE A 61 13.22 -6.95 21.01
N ARG A 62 12.55 -6.61 22.12
CA ARG A 62 12.12 -5.24 22.39
C ARG A 62 13.31 -4.37 22.76
N VAL A 63 13.48 -3.28 22.04
CA VAL A 63 14.49 -2.26 22.33
C VAL A 63 14.04 -1.44 23.54
N PRO A 64 14.90 -1.23 24.56
CA PRO A 64 14.59 -0.37 25.68
C PRO A 64 14.18 1.04 25.22
N GLN A 65 13.11 1.57 25.79
CA GLN A 65 12.59 2.89 25.40
C GLN A 65 13.62 4.00 25.61
N GLU A 66 14.44 3.88 26.64
CA GLU A 66 15.50 4.83 26.97
C GLU A 66 16.53 4.99 25.83
N LEU A 67 16.78 3.90 25.07
CA LEU A 67 17.67 3.96 23.89
C LEU A 67 17.01 4.70 22.73
N VAL A 68 15.71 4.50 22.52
CA VAL A 68 14.94 5.22 21.49
C VAL A 68 14.88 6.71 21.84
N ASP A 69 14.60 7.05 23.10
CA ASP A 69 14.48 8.42 23.57
C ASP A 69 15.83 9.17 23.54
N ALA A 70 16.94 8.46 23.78
CA ALA A 70 18.28 9.04 23.74
C ALA A 70 18.83 9.21 22.30
N ALA A 71 18.33 8.46 21.33
CA ALA A 71 18.88 8.41 19.96
C ALA A 71 18.96 9.78 19.25
N PRO A 72 18.01 10.72 19.41
CA PRO A 72 18.14 12.06 18.83
C PRO A 72 19.39 12.83 19.31
N GLY A 73 19.91 12.52 20.49
CA GLY A 73 21.17 13.09 21.00
C GLY A 73 22.44 12.38 20.50
N MET A 74 22.30 11.26 19.79
CA MET A 74 23.41 10.45 19.27
C MET A 74 23.71 10.72 17.79
N VAL A 75 22.88 11.49 17.11
CA VAL A 75 23.05 11.84 15.69
C VAL A 75 23.51 13.29 15.55
N ASP A 76 24.10 13.63 14.40
CA ASP A 76 24.51 14.99 14.13
C ASP A 76 23.32 15.97 14.04
N ALA A 77 23.59 17.24 14.38
CA ALA A 77 22.56 18.27 14.45
C ALA A 77 21.92 18.60 13.09
N GLU A 78 22.66 18.48 11.99
CA GLU A 78 22.19 18.74 10.64
C GLU A 78 21.19 17.65 10.22
N PHE A 79 21.53 16.39 10.42
CA PHE A 79 20.61 15.27 10.18
C PHE A 79 19.33 15.41 11.02
N LEU A 80 19.45 15.68 12.32
CA LEU A 80 18.29 15.83 13.20
C LEU A 80 17.38 16.99 12.79
N SER A 81 17.98 18.12 12.35
CA SER A 81 17.23 19.25 11.81
C SER A 81 16.46 18.88 10.53
N SER A 82 17.13 18.16 9.62
CA SER A 82 16.56 17.68 8.37
C SER A 82 15.43 16.66 8.62
N LEU A 83 15.65 15.72 9.54
CA LEU A 83 14.65 14.74 9.96
C LEU A 83 13.38 15.41 10.53
N ARG A 84 13.55 16.42 11.37
CA ARG A 84 12.42 17.20 11.92
C ARG A 84 11.70 18.03 10.88
N ARG A 85 12.42 18.52 9.86
CA ARG A 85 11.81 19.19 8.72
C ARG A 85 10.95 18.22 7.92
N ALA A 86 11.50 17.05 7.57
CA ALA A 86 10.77 15.99 6.88
C ALA A 86 9.51 15.59 7.66
N TYR A 87 9.65 15.32 8.97
CA TYR A 87 8.51 15.02 9.86
C TYR A 87 7.37 16.05 9.74
N ARG A 88 7.68 17.34 9.81
CA ARG A 88 6.65 18.39 9.71
C ARG A 88 5.95 18.38 8.35
N GLN A 89 6.71 18.26 7.26
CA GLN A 89 6.16 18.30 5.90
C GLN A 89 5.32 17.05 5.59
N ILE A 90 5.79 15.86 6.00
CA ILE A 90 5.04 14.60 5.86
C ILE A 90 3.76 14.68 6.68
N ARG A 91 3.83 15.12 7.93
CA ARG A 91 2.66 15.26 8.79
C ARG A 91 1.63 16.24 8.21
N GLU A 92 2.08 17.42 7.77
CA GLU A 92 1.21 18.45 7.18
C GLU A 92 0.48 17.93 5.92
N PHE A 93 1.18 17.16 5.08
CA PHE A 93 0.57 16.54 3.92
C PHE A 93 -0.50 15.52 4.32
N HIS A 94 -0.17 14.60 5.21
CA HIS A 94 -1.05 13.51 5.61
C HIS A 94 -2.24 13.98 6.46
N GLU A 95 -2.13 15.09 7.20
CA GLU A 95 -3.27 15.67 7.92
C GLU A 95 -4.45 16.03 6.98
N ARG A 96 -4.18 16.34 5.71
CA ARG A 96 -5.21 16.60 4.69
C ARG A 96 -5.91 15.34 4.18
N GLN A 97 -5.30 14.17 4.37
CA GLN A 97 -5.90 12.88 3.98
C GLN A 97 -6.84 12.32 5.03
N ARG A 98 -6.90 12.92 6.22
CA ARG A 98 -7.72 12.42 7.32
C ARG A 98 -9.21 12.52 6.98
N GLU A 99 -9.90 11.38 7.00
CA GLU A 99 -11.33 11.33 6.82
C GLU A 99 -12.07 11.47 8.15
N ASN A 100 -13.25 12.11 8.10
CA ASN A 100 -14.15 12.24 9.22
C ASN A 100 -15.36 11.35 9.05
N SER A 101 -15.94 10.88 10.17
CA SER A 101 -17.27 10.27 10.17
C SER A 101 -18.31 11.28 9.71
N TRP A 102 -19.32 10.79 8.99
CA TRP A 102 -20.45 11.63 8.58
C TRP A 102 -21.77 10.88 8.76
N PHE A 103 -22.84 11.62 9.01
CA PHE A 103 -24.19 11.12 9.18
C PHE A 103 -25.17 12.06 8.49
N GLU A 104 -26.14 11.49 7.80
CA GLU A 104 -27.22 12.21 7.13
C GLU A 104 -28.56 11.70 7.65
N THR A 105 -29.48 12.64 7.96
CA THR A 105 -30.83 12.33 8.42
C THR A 105 -31.79 12.52 7.25
N ARG A 106 -32.54 11.49 6.90
CA ARG A 106 -33.63 11.54 5.93
C ARG A 106 -34.87 12.26 6.49
N PRO A 107 -35.81 12.66 5.62
CA PRO A 107 -37.06 13.32 6.08
C PRO A 107 -37.92 12.52 7.07
N ASP A 108 -37.80 11.18 7.01
CA ASP A 108 -38.49 10.26 7.94
C ASP A 108 -37.73 10.05 9.26
N GLY A 109 -36.60 10.75 9.45
CA GLY A 109 -35.74 10.64 10.63
C GLY A 109 -34.76 9.48 10.61
N THR A 110 -34.76 8.65 9.56
CA THR A 110 -33.73 7.59 9.36
C THR A 110 -32.36 8.22 9.21
N ILE A 111 -31.37 7.70 9.96
CA ILE A 111 -29.98 8.15 9.89
C ILE A 111 -29.13 7.11 9.15
N LEU A 112 -28.43 7.55 8.12
CA LEU A 112 -27.41 6.80 7.44
C LEU A 112 -26.07 7.51 7.59
N GLY A 113 -24.98 6.74 7.67
CA GLY A 113 -23.68 7.37 7.80
C GLY A 113 -22.53 6.40 7.68
N VAL A 114 -21.34 6.95 7.77
CA VAL A 114 -20.09 6.21 7.84
C VAL A 114 -19.35 6.63 9.10
N LYS A 115 -19.03 5.64 9.94
CA LYS A 115 -18.15 5.81 11.09
C LYS A 115 -16.73 5.46 10.67
N VAL A 116 -15.83 6.44 10.70
CA VAL A 116 -14.40 6.27 10.45
C VAL A 116 -13.69 6.08 11.79
N THR A 117 -12.90 5.01 11.90
CA THR A 117 -12.12 4.71 13.10
C THR A 117 -10.71 4.27 12.72
N PRO A 118 -9.67 4.64 13.47
CA PRO A 118 -8.33 4.11 13.25
C PRO A 118 -8.27 2.60 13.52
N LEU A 119 -7.24 1.95 13.01
CA LEU A 119 -6.81 0.64 13.47
C LEU A 119 -6.32 0.74 14.92
N ASP A 120 -6.38 -0.36 15.67
CA ASP A 120 -5.92 -0.37 17.06
C ASP A 120 -4.39 -0.46 17.13
N SER A 121 -3.78 -1.29 16.27
CA SER A 121 -2.34 -1.54 16.27
C SER A 121 -1.79 -1.80 14.86
N VAL A 122 -0.58 -1.31 14.60
CA VAL A 122 0.11 -1.45 13.30
C VAL A 122 1.58 -1.73 13.53
N ALA A 123 2.15 -2.61 12.72
CA ALA A 123 3.59 -2.78 12.61
C ALA A 123 4.12 -2.10 11.35
N ILE A 124 5.16 -1.29 11.49
CA ILE A 124 5.95 -0.79 10.37
C ILE A 124 7.20 -1.65 10.23
N TYR A 125 7.44 -2.16 9.03
CA TYR A 125 8.67 -2.88 8.70
C TYR A 125 9.69 -1.93 8.10
N VAL A 126 10.80 -1.72 8.79
CA VAL A 126 11.88 -0.85 8.31
C VAL A 126 13.05 -1.72 7.90
N PRO A 127 13.47 -1.70 6.62
CA PRO A 127 14.63 -2.46 6.16
C PRO A 127 15.91 -2.05 6.88
N GLY A 128 16.82 -2.98 7.01
CA GLY A 128 18.16 -2.77 7.55
C GLY A 128 19.19 -3.59 6.81
N GLY A 129 20.42 -3.61 7.28
CA GLY A 129 21.53 -4.38 6.72
C GLY A 129 22.51 -3.50 5.94
N ARG A 130 22.47 -3.47 4.60
CA ARG A 130 23.44 -2.72 3.78
C ARG A 130 23.22 -1.22 3.74
N ALA A 131 21.98 -0.77 3.93
CA ALA A 131 21.59 0.62 4.03
C ALA A 131 20.64 0.80 5.20
N GLN A 132 20.50 2.02 5.67
CA GLN A 132 19.59 2.39 6.75
C GLN A 132 18.57 3.36 6.17
N TYR A 133 17.32 3.21 6.59
CA TYR A 133 16.20 3.94 6.02
C TYR A 133 15.41 4.72 7.09
N PRO A 134 16.02 5.76 7.71
CA PRO A 134 15.30 6.60 8.66
C PRO A 134 14.11 7.32 8.03
N SER A 135 14.14 7.59 6.71
CA SER A 135 13.01 8.15 5.96
C SER A 135 11.80 7.22 5.98
N THR A 136 11.99 5.91 5.77
CA THR A 136 10.90 4.92 5.82
C THR A 136 10.20 4.89 7.18
N VAL A 137 10.95 5.12 8.28
CA VAL A 137 10.33 5.24 9.61
C VAL A 137 9.33 6.40 9.64
N LEU A 138 9.70 7.57 9.09
CA LEU A 138 8.79 8.72 9.02
C LEU A 138 7.60 8.44 8.11
N MET A 139 7.85 7.91 6.92
CA MET A 139 6.83 7.66 5.90
C MET A 139 5.77 6.66 6.37
N ASP A 140 6.17 5.58 7.03
CA ASP A 140 5.23 4.56 7.51
C ASP A 140 4.54 4.97 8.84
N ALA A 141 5.27 5.60 9.78
CA ALA A 141 4.74 5.89 11.11
C ALA A 141 3.84 7.13 11.15
N ILE A 142 4.19 8.20 10.41
CA ILE A 142 3.46 9.48 10.49
C ILE A 142 2.01 9.34 10.02
N PRO A 143 1.70 8.74 8.86
CA PRO A 143 0.29 8.56 8.44
C PRO A 143 -0.49 7.68 9.43
N ALA A 144 0.14 6.66 10.04
CA ALA A 144 -0.50 5.86 11.09
C ALA A 144 -0.85 6.71 12.32
N LYS A 145 0.09 7.57 12.77
CA LYS A 145 -0.16 8.48 13.89
C LYS A 145 -1.21 9.56 13.56
N VAL A 146 -1.20 10.10 12.36
CA VAL A 146 -2.22 11.06 11.88
C VAL A 146 -3.60 10.41 11.82
N ALA A 147 -3.69 9.15 11.40
CA ALA A 147 -4.92 8.36 11.42
C ALA A 147 -5.48 8.17 12.83
N GLY A 148 -4.63 8.26 13.86
CA GLY A 148 -4.99 8.05 15.26
C GLY A 148 -4.76 6.61 15.75
N VAL A 149 -3.90 5.83 15.08
CA VAL A 149 -3.51 4.48 15.55
C VAL A 149 -2.89 4.59 16.93
N ARG A 150 -3.41 3.81 17.87
CA ARG A 150 -3.00 3.88 19.27
C ARG A 150 -1.64 3.25 19.53
N ARG A 151 -1.30 2.20 18.78
CA ARG A 151 -0.06 1.45 18.95
C ARG A 151 0.62 1.25 17.60
N VAL A 152 1.71 1.96 17.36
CA VAL A 152 2.57 1.80 16.20
C VAL A 152 3.87 1.16 16.67
N ILE A 153 4.13 -0.07 16.23
CA ILE A 153 5.38 -0.77 16.54
C ILE A 153 6.28 -0.80 15.31
N MET A 154 7.57 -0.74 15.50
CA MET A 154 8.57 -0.88 14.45
C MET A 154 9.30 -2.19 14.59
N VAL A 155 9.43 -2.95 13.50
CA VAL A 155 10.31 -4.10 13.39
C VAL A 155 11.42 -3.79 12.38
N THR A 156 12.67 -4.03 12.76
CA THR A 156 13.84 -3.78 11.92
C THR A 156 14.96 -4.75 12.28
N PRO A 157 15.70 -5.32 11.30
CA PRO A 157 16.78 -6.23 11.60
C PRO A 157 17.91 -5.51 12.34
N PRO A 158 18.56 -6.17 13.31
CA PRO A 158 19.78 -5.66 13.92
C PRO A 158 20.93 -5.65 12.90
N GLN A 159 21.94 -4.84 13.17
CA GLN A 159 23.22 -4.89 12.46
C GLN A 159 24.00 -6.15 12.86
N HIS A 160 25.04 -6.50 12.11
CA HIS A 160 25.88 -7.68 12.38
C HIS A 160 26.50 -7.73 13.78
N ASP A 161 26.69 -6.58 14.40
CA ASP A 161 27.17 -6.45 15.78
C ASP A 161 26.05 -6.52 16.83
N GLY A 162 24.80 -6.75 16.40
CA GLY A 162 23.62 -6.82 17.26
C GLY A 162 23.05 -5.45 17.65
N THR A 163 23.61 -4.34 17.16
CA THR A 163 23.12 -2.98 17.45
C THR A 163 22.05 -2.56 16.45
N LEU A 164 21.33 -1.47 16.80
CA LEU A 164 20.48 -0.74 15.86
C LEU A 164 21.10 0.63 15.55
N SER A 165 20.85 1.12 14.35
CA SER A 165 21.32 2.44 13.94
C SER A 165 20.73 3.55 14.80
N ALA A 166 21.59 4.43 15.29
CA ALA A 166 21.15 5.64 15.99
C ALA A 166 20.25 6.53 15.09
N TYR A 167 20.49 6.56 13.78
CA TYR A 167 19.68 7.31 12.82
C TYR A 167 18.25 6.74 12.70
N THR A 168 18.11 5.41 12.64
CA THR A 168 16.81 4.73 12.61
C THR A 168 16.06 4.93 13.93
N LEU A 169 16.74 4.79 15.07
CA LEU A 169 16.14 5.03 16.39
C LEU A 169 15.74 6.50 16.60
N ALA A 170 16.55 7.46 16.13
CA ALA A 170 16.20 8.87 16.16
C ALA A 170 14.96 9.18 15.33
N ALA A 171 14.81 8.53 14.16
CA ALA A 171 13.60 8.65 13.34
C ALA A 171 12.38 8.05 14.05
N ALA A 172 12.52 6.89 14.71
CA ALA A 172 11.45 6.26 15.50
C ALA A 172 10.99 7.18 16.65
N SER A 173 11.96 7.79 17.38
CA SER A 173 11.67 8.77 18.42
C SER A 173 10.93 9.99 17.89
N VAL A 174 11.43 10.60 16.79
CA VAL A 174 10.81 11.79 16.18
C VAL A 174 9.43 11.50 15.61
N ALA A 175 9.21 10.32 14.99
CA ALA A 175 7.93 9.89 14.46
C ALA A 175 6.91 9.50 15.54
N GLY A 176 7.37 9.27 16.78
CA GLY A 176 6.54 8.85 17.90
C GLY A 176 6.12 7.38 17.79
N VAL A 177 7.02 6.51 17.34
CA VAL A 177 6.84 5.05 17.38
C VAL A 177 6.76 4.60 18.83
N ASP A 178 5.78 3.76 19.17
CA ASP A 178 5.51 3.38 20.57
C ASP A 178 6.44 2.28 21.05
N GLU A 179 6.85 1.36 20.17
CA GLU A 179 7.73 0.24 20.52
C GLU A 179 8.61 -0.13 19.32
N VAL A 180 9.84 -0.53 19.58
CA VAL A 180 10.81 -0.98 18.58
C VAL A 180 11.24 -2.39 18.90
N TYR A 181 11.28 -3.26 17.88
CA TYR A 181 11.72 -4.65 17.98
C TYR A 181 12.87 -4.91 17.01
N ALA A 182 13.99 -5.42 17.54
CA ALA A 182 15.17 -5.75 16.76
C ALA A 182 15.02 -7.14 16.11
N VAL A 183 14.18 -7.21 15.09
CA VAL A 183 13.89 -8.43 14.31
C VAL A 183 13.55 -8.03 12.88
N GLY A 184 14.09 -8.74 11.89
CA GLY A 184 13.86 -8.51 10.46
C GLY A 184 13.35 -9.75 9.74
N GLY A 185 13.30 -9.68 8.41
CA GLY A 185 12.97 -10.81 7.54
C GLY A 185 11.53 -11.30 7.63
N ALA A 186 11.28 -12.48 7.02
CA ALA A 186 9.97 -13.13 7.02
C ALA A 186 9.50 -13.52 8.43
N GLN A 187 10.46 -13.85 9.32
CA GLN A 187 10.16 -14.18 10.71
C GLN A 187 9.58 -12.98 11.48
N ALA A 188 10.01 -11.76 11.19
CA ALA A 188 9.44 -10.55 11.78
C ALA A 188 7.97 -10.37 11.34
N ILE A 189 7.68 -10.60 10.06
CA ILE A 189 6.31 -10.53 9.53
C ILE A 189 5.42 -11.58 10.19
N GLY A 190 5.89 -12.82 10.31
CA GLY A 190 5.18 -13.89 11.03
C GLY A 190 4.90 -13.52 12.49
N ALA A 191 5.94 -12.97 13.19
CA ALA A 191 5.82 -12.57 14.57
C ALA A 191 4.77 -11.49 14.80
N VAL A 192 4.75 -10.42 13.99
CA VAL A 192 3.76 -9.34 14.15
C VAL A 192 2.38 -9.72 13.63
N ALA A 193 2.28 -10.68 12.70
CA ALA A 193 1.00 -11.15 12.17
C ALA A 193 0.24 -12.04 13.16
N TYR A 194 0.94 -12.93 13.84
CA TYR A 194 0.31 -13.93 14.74
C TYR A 194 0.54 -13.65 16.22
N GLY A 195 1.55 -12.85 16.55
CA GLY A 195 2.03 -12.65 17.91
C GLY A 195 2.94 -13.80 18.36
N THR A 196 3.87 -13.48 19.26
CA THR A 196 4.71 -14.44 19.97
C THR A 196 4.72 -14.09 21.45
N GLU A 197 5.53 -14.75 22.25
CA GLU A 197 5.65 -14.47 23.70
C GLU A 197 6.18 -13.04 23.95
N SER A 198 7.08 -12.54 23.08
CA SER A 198 7.73 -11.25 23.22
C SER A 198 7.21 -10.19 22.25
N ILE A 199 6.68 -10.57 21.09
CA ILE A 199 6.27 -9.65 20.03
C ILE A 199 4.76 -9.69 19.89
N PRO A 200 4.07 -8.55 20.06
CA PRO A 200 2.62 -8.53 20.02
C PRO A 200 2.08 -8.65 18.60
N ARG A 201 0.91 -9.30 18.48
CA ARG A 201 0.13 -9.26 17.25
C ARG A 201 -0.38 -7.85 16.95
N VAL A 202 -0.47 -7.52 15.66
CA VAL A 202 -1.04 -6.26 15.16
C VAL A 202 -2.18 -6.49 14.17
N ASP A 203 -2.91 -5.42 13.83
CA ASP A 203 -4.02 -5.47 12.87
C ASP A 203 -3.54 -5.29 11.42
N LYS A 204 -2.43 -4.58 11.21
CA LYS A 204 -1.87 -4.31 9.88
C LYS A 204 -0.34 -4.24 9.94
N VAL A 205 0.30 -4.75 8.88
CA VAL A 205 1.74 -4.65 8.66
C VAL A 205 2.00 -3.85 7.39
N VAL A 206 2.80 -2.79 7.50
CA VAL A 206 3.16 -1.91 6.39
C VAL A 206 4.68 -1.78 6.25
N GLY A 207 5.12 -1.19 5.17
CA GLY A 207 6.53 -0.89 4.91
C GLY A 207 7.17 -1.79 3.85
N PRO A 208 8.22 -1.25 3.18
CA PRO A 208 8.95 -1.97 2.15
C PRO A 208 9.88 -3.03 2.74
N GLY A 209 10.23 -4.03 1.94
CA GLY A 209 11.17 -5.07 2.35
C GLY A 209 11.71 -5.85 1.16
N ASN A 210 12.65 -6.76 1.41
CA ASN A 210 13.16 -7.63 0.37
C ASN A 210 12.10 -8.65 -0.10
N ALA A 211 12.43 -9.47 -1.09
CA ALA A 211 11.53 -10.45 -1.68
C ALA A 211 10.93 -11.44 -0.65
N TYR A 212 11.66 -11.80 0.41
CA TYR A 212 11.15 -12.67 1.49
C TYR A 212 10.13 -11.95 2.36
N VAL A 213 10.34 -10.68 2.66
CA VAL A 213 9.39 -9.84 3.40
C VAL A 213 8.11 -9.64 2.57
N ALA A 214 8.24 -9.33 1.29
CA ALA A 214 7.10 -9.20 0.37
C ALA A 214 6.32 -10.52 0.25
N ALA A 215 7.01 -11.66 0.15
CA ALA A 215 6.39 -12.98 0.13
C ALA A 215 5.70 -13.33 1.46
N ALA A 216 6.30 -12.98 2.60
CA ALA A 216 5.71 -13.17 3.92
C ALA A 216 4.46 -12.29 4.10
N LYS A 217 4.51 -11.01 3.71
CA LYS A 217 3.31 -10.12 3.71
C LYS A 217 2.19 -10.71 2.86
N ARG A 218 2.51 -11.24 1.67
CA ARG A 218 1.53 -11.93 0.83
C ARG A 218 0.93 -13.15 1.52
N HIS A 219 1.73 -13.92 2.22
CA HIS A 219 1.29 -15.15 2.91
C HIS A 219 0.32 -14.85 4.07
N VAL A 220 0.61 -13.81 4.87
CA VAL A 220 -0.24 -13.42 6.01
C VAL A 220 -1.44 -12.54 5.62
N SER A 221 -1.53 -12.14 4.35
CA SER A 221 -2.65 -11.30 3.87
C SER A 221 -3.99 -12.04 3.99
N GLY A 222 -4.92 -11.45 4.73
CA GLY A 222 -6.19 -12.06 5.09
C GLY A 222 -6.28 -12.44 6.58
N ASP A 223 -5.17 -12.80 7.21
CA ASP A 223 -5.07 -13.00 8.67
C ASP A 223 -4.71 -11.68 9.38
N VAL A 224 -3.96 -10.83 8.69
CA VAL A 224 -3.60 -9.46 9.07
C VAL A 224 -3.70 -8.56 7.84
N GLY A 225 -4.00 -7.27 8.03
CA GLY A 225 -3.96 -6.29 6.93
C GLY A 225 -2.53 -6.07 6.46
N ILE A 226 -2.35 -5.78 5.18
CA ILE A 226 -1.09 -5.30 4.62
C ILE A 226 -1.32 -4.03 3.82
N ASP A 227 -0.28 -3.25 3.56
CA ASP A 227 -0.31 -2.12 2.62
C ASP A 227 -0.36 -2.62 1.16
N MET A 228 0.77 -3.15 0.69
CA MET A 228 0.95 -3.65 -0.66
C MET A 228 2.02 -4.75 -0.71
N ILE A 229 2.11 -5.42 -1.85
CA ILE A 229 3.21 -6.33 -2.14
C ILE A 229 4.18 -5.57 -3.04
N ALA A 230 5.22 -4.98 -2.42
CA ALA A 230 6.23 -4.24 -3.14
C ALA A 230 7.13 -5.16 -3.98
N GLY A 231 7.35 -4.78 -5.21
CA GLY A 231 8.41 -5.32 -6.08
C GLY A 231 9.65 -4.42 -6.06
N PRO A 232 10.60 -4.65 -6.99
CA PRO A 232 11.71 -3.74 -7.20
C PRO A 232 11.20 -2.35 -7.59
N SER A 233 11.90 -1.31 -7.14
CA SER A 233 11.54 0.09 -7.40
C SER A 233 11.65 0.47 -8.88
N GLU A 234 10.88 1.46 -9.28
CA GLU A 234 10.75 1.88 -10.67
C GLU A 234 10.67 3.40 -10.81
N VAL A 235 11.41 3.95 -11.76
CA VAL A 235 11.23 5.32 -12.23
C VAL A 235 10.85 5.34 -13.71
N CYS A 236 9.95 6.23 -14.08
CA CYS A 236 9.65 6.56 -15.47
C CYS A 236 9.80 8.07 -15.67
N VAL A 237 10.74 8.46 -16.50
CA VAL A 237 10.90 9.87 -16.91
C VAL A 237 10.21 10.05 -18.25
N LEU A 238 9.16 10.88 -18.29
CA LEU A 238 8.56 11.38 -19.53
C LEU A 238 9.22 12.73 -19.87
N ALA A 239 9.91 12.78 -20.98
CA ALA A 239 10.68 13.95 -21.36
C ALA A 239 10.42 14.37 -22.81
N ASP A 240 10.31 15.66 -23.07
CA ASP A 240 10.27 16.25 -24.41
C ASP A 240 11.62 16.92 -24.77
N ALA A 241 11.65 17.68 -25.85
CA ALA A 241 12.87 18.34 -26.34
C ALA A 241 13.40 19.45 -25.39
N SER A 242 12.60 19.93 -24.44
CA SER A 242 12.98 20.96 -23.45
C SER A 242 13.78 20.38 -22.28
N ALA A 243 13.74 19.05 -22.09
CA ALA A 243 14.42 18.39 -20.98
C ALA A 243 15.95 18.49 -21.08
N ASP A 244 16.59 18.74 -19.93
CA ASP A 244 18.05 18.65 -19.82
C ASP A 244 18.48 17.18 -19.72
N PRO A 245 19.25 16.65 -20.68
CA PRO A 245 19.64 15.24 -20.69
C PRO A 245 20.54 14.83 -19.51
N VAL A 246 21.23 15.78 -18.88
CA VAL A 246 22.09 15.49 -17.71
C VAL A 246 21.22 15.31 -16.47
N VAL A 247 20.18 16.12 -16.32
CA VAL A 247 19.20 15.98 -15.22
C VAL A 247 18.45 14.67 -15.36
N VAL A 248 17.89 14.37 -16.54
CA VAL A 248 17.21 13.09 -16.82
C VAL A 248 18.11 11.88 -16.53
N ALA A 249 19.40 11.97 -16.91
CA ALA A 249 20.37 10.91 -16.63
C ALA A 249 20.57 10.73 -15.11
N ALA A 250 20.65 11.81 -14.35
CA ALA A 250 20.81 11.75 -12.89
C ALA A 250 19.57 11.13 -12.22
N ASP A 251 18.37 11.47 -12.68
CA ASP A 251 17.12 10.92 -12.13
C ASP A 251 16.99 9.42 -12.42
N LEU A 252 17.30 8.97 -13.63
CA LEU A 252 17.36 7.53 -13.95
C LEU A 252 18.40 6.80 -13.09
N MET A 253 19.54 7.44 -12.81
CA MET A 253 20.59 6.84 -11.97
C MET A 253 20.21 6.84 -10.48
N ALA A 254 19.46 7.81 -9.99
CA ALA A 254 18.97 7.87 -8.62
C ALA A 254 18.15 6.62 -8.30
N GLN A 255 17.28 6.18 -9.21
CA GLN A 255 16.55 4.92 -9.05
C GLN A 255 17.44 3.69 -9.28
N ALA A 256 18.28 3.72 -10.31
CA ALA A 256 19.10 2.56 -10.69
C ALA A 256 20.10 2.15 -9.61
N GLU A 257 20.56 3.07 -8.76
CA GLU A 257 21.51 2.78 -7.70
C GLU A 257 20.89 2.04 -6.49
N HIS A 258 19.56 1.96 -6.38
CA HIS A 258 18.88 1.28 -5.27
C HIS A 258 19.15 -0.23 -5.29
N ASP A 259 18.91 -0.87 -6.44
CA ASP A 259 19.05 -2.34 -6.58
C ASP A 259 19.31 -2.73 -8.04
N PRO A 260 20.07 -3.81 -8.34
CA PRO A 260 20.22 -4.32 -9.69
C PRO A 260 18.91 -4.69 -10.39
N MET A 261 17.83 -4.93 -9.61
CA MET A 261 16.49 -5.25 -10.11
C MET A 261 15.61 -4.00 -10.32
N ALA A 262 16.08 -2.81 -9.94
CA ALA A 262 15.35 -1.57 -10.19
C ALA A 262 15.13 -1.36 -11.70
N SER A 263 13.97 -0.81 -12.08
CA SER A 263 13.61 -0.59 -13.48
C SER A 263 13.55 0.91 -13.81
N CYS A 264 14.24 1.31 -14.86
CA CYS A 264 14.31 2.71 -15.29
C CYS A 264 13.75 2.87 -16.70
N TYR A 265 12.76 3.72 -16.85
CA TYR A 265 12.08 3.98 -18.12
C TYR A 265 12.31 5.43 -18.54
N LEU A 266 12.82 5.62 -19.76
CA LEU A 266 12.82 6.91 -20.45
C LEU A 266 11.77 6.87 -21.55
N VAL A 267 10.75 7.68 -21.46
CA VAL A 267 9.69 7.81 -22.47
C VAL A 267 9.78 9.20 -23.09
N THR A 268 9.85 9.30 -24.41
CA THR A 268 10.01 10.59 -25.10
C THR A 268 9.36 10.59 -26.46
N CYS A 269 9.03 11.80 -26.95
CA CYS A 269 8.68 12.05 -28.33
C CYS A 269 9.81 12.74 -29.12
N ASP A 270 10.95 13.04 -28.50
CA ASP A 270 12.16 13.53 -29.17
C ASP A 270 13.12 12.38 -29.47
N ALA A 271 13.25 12.00 -30.73
CA ALA A 271 14.11 10.90 -31.16
C ALA A 271 15.61 11.12 -30.87
N SER A 272 16.03 12.36 -30.64
CA SER A 272 17.43 12.75 -30.37
C SER A 272 17.77 12.72 -28.87
N LEU A 273 16.79 12.82 -27.99
CA LEU A 273 16.98 12.89 -26.54
C LEU A 273 17.64 11.63 -25.95
N PRO A 274 17.25 10.39 -26.35
CA PRO A 274 17.82 9.18 -25.77
C PRO A 274 19.35 9.11 -25.87
N ASP A 275 19.91 9.41 -27.01
CA ASP A 275 21.36 9.31 -27.20
C ASP A 275 22.09 10.32 -26.30
N ARG A 276 21.56 11.54 -26.16
CA ARG A 276 22.11 12.59 -25.27
C ARG A 276 22.02 12.18 -23.79
N VAL A 277 20.92 11.53 -23.38
CA VAL A 277 20.76 11.02 -22.02
C VAL A 277 21.71 9.88 -21.74
N LEU A 278 21.83 8.90 -22.64
CA LEU A 278 22.75 7.77 -22.48
C LEU A 278 24.21 8.21 -22.43
N ASP A 279 24.62 9.19 -23.26
CA ASP A 279 25.94 9.79 -23.18
C ASP A 279 26.19 10.50 -21.83
N ALA A 280 25.16 11.12 -21.26
CA ALA A 280 25.24 11.71 -19.92
C ALA A 280 25.38 10.64 -18.83
N VAL A 281 24.58 9.56 -18.90
CA VAL A 281 24.69 8.39 -17.99
C VAL A 281 26.13 7.86 -18.01
N GLU A 282 26.73 7.61 -19.18
CA GLU A 282 28.10 7.08 -19.27
C GLU A 282 29.14 8.00 -18.62
N ARG A 283 28.96 9.32 -18.72
CA ARG A 283 29.86 10.27 -18.06
C ARG A 283 29.70 10.33 -16.55
N LEU A 284 28.47 10.14 -16.04
CA LEU A 284 28.15 10.27 -14.62
C LEU A 284 28.39 8.98 -13.86
N VAL A 285 28.01 7.83 -14.43
CA VAL A 285 28.01 6.55 -13.73
C VAL A 285 29.38 6.12 -13.25
N SER A 286 30.45 6.47 -13.98
CA SER A 286 31.83 6.19 -13.60
C SER A 286 32.28 6.90 -12.32
N GLN A 287 31.56 7.94 -11.89
CA GLN A 287 31.82 8.68 -10.65
C GLN A 287 31.02 8.12 -9.47
N SER A 288 30.05 7.22 -9.71
CA SER A 288 29.19 6.69 -8.67
C SER A 288 29.92 5.62 -7.84
N PRO A 289 29.89 5.69 -6.51
CA PRO A 289 30.39 4.62 -5.65
C PRO A 289 29.59 3.33 -5.80
N ARG A 290 28.40 3.39 -6.42
CA ARG A 290 27.51 2.25 -6.71
C ARG A 290 27.45 1.88 -8.20
N GLU A 291 28.47 2.27 -8.99
CA GLU A 291 28.54 2.07 -10.44
C GLU A 291 28.07 0.67 -10.90
N LYS A 292 28.52 -0.39 -10.25
CA LYS A 292 28.17 -1.77 -10.64
C LYS A 292 26.68 -2.06 -10.52
N ILE A 293 26.03 -1.55 -9.48
CA ILE A 293 24.60 -1.72 -9.25
C ILE A 293 23.82 -0.92 -10.29
N THR A 294 24.17 0.36 -10.45
CA THR A 294 23.55 1.28 -11.40
C THR A 294 23.62 0.75 -12.83
N ARG A 295 24.80 0.26 -13.26
CA ARG A 295 24.96 -0.35 -14.60
C ARG A 295 24.10 -1.60 -14.76
N ALA A 296 24.12 -2.52 -13.80
CA ALA A 296 23.31 -3.73 -13.87
C ALA A 296 21.81 -3.42 -14.03
N SER A 297 21.29 -2.46 -13.26
CA SER A 297 19.91 -2.00 -13.37
C SER A 297 19.61 -1.41 -14.76
N LEU A 298 20.42 -0.45 -15.22
CA LEU A 298 20.20 0.22 -16.52
C LEU A 298 20.35 -0.72 -17.71
N ASP A 299 21.32 -1.66 -17.68
CA ASP A 299 21.58 -2.57 -18.78
C ASP A 299 20.53 -3.68 -18.88
N ASP A 300 20.15 -4.28 -17.75
CA ASP A 300 19.24 -5.41 -17.71
C ASP A 300 17.78 -5.00 -17.69
N ARG A 301 17.43 -3.85 -17.06
CA ARG A 301 16.07 -3.41 -16.77
C ARG A 301 15.70 -2.07 -17.38
N GLY A 302 16.68 -1.29 -17.85
CA GLY A 302 16.43 0.00 -18.46
C GLY A 302 15.76 -0.10 -19.82
N VAL A 303 14.70 0.71 -20.04
CA VAL A 303 13.97 0.75 -21.31
C VAL A 303 13.80 2.21 -21.76
N VAL A 304 14.11 2.46 -23.02
CA VAL A 304 13.84 3.72 -23.71
C VAL A 304 12.68 3.51 -24.68
N VAL A 305 11.63 4.31 -24.56
CA VAL A 305 10.47 4.33 -25.46
C VAL A 305 10.45 5.63 -26.23
N VAL A 306 10.53 5.56 -27.55
CA VAL A 306 10.37 6.72 -28.44
C VAL A 306 9.02 6.62 -29.12
N ALA A 307 8.11 7.52 -28.78
CA ALA A 307 6.77 7.63 -29.37
C ALA A 307 6.75 8.70 -30.49
N ALA A 308 5.78 8.65 -31.38
CA ALA A 308 5.67 9.61 -32.47
C ALA A 308 5.18 10.99 -31.98
N THR A 309 4.39 11.03 -30.92
CA THR A 309 3.81 12.26 -30.36
C THR A 309 3.87 12.24 -28.82
N LEU A 310 3.78 13.42 -28.18
CA LEU A 310 3.71 13.54 -26.73
C LEU A 310 2.47 12.83 -26.15
N ALA A 311 1.33 12.87 -26.86
CA ALA A 311 0.12 12.17 -26.44
C ALA A 311 0.32 10.65 -26.40
N GLU A 312 0.98 10.07 -27.43
CA GLU A 312 1.33 8.65 -27.44
C GLU A 312 2.39 8.29 -26.38
N ALA A 313 3.30 9.23 -26.08
CA ALA A 313 4.25 9.05 -24.98
C ALA A 313 3.55 9.00 -23.60
N VAL A 314 2.53 9.84 -23.37
CA VAL A 314 1.69 9.77 -22.16
C VAL A 314 0.93 8.44 -22.09
N GLU A 315 0.40 7.94 -23.22
CA GLU A 315 -0.24 6.62 -23.23
C GLU A 315 0.77 5.49 -22.93
N ALA A 316 2.00 5.60 -23.41
CA ALA A 316 3.06 4.65 -23.05
C ALA A 316 3.37 4.69 -21.55
N VAL A 317 3.43 5.87 -20.92
CA VAL A 317 3.54 6.04 -19.46
C VAL A 317 2.38 5.36 -18.73
N ASN A 318 1.14 5.54 -19.19
CA ASN A 318 -0.03 4.86 -18.62
C ASN A 318 0.06 3.33 -18.73
N VAL A 319 0.71 2.81 -19.78
CA VAL A 319 1.01 1.38 -19.92
C VAL A 319 2.12 0.98 -18.95
N VAL A 320 3.16 1.77 -18.76
CA VAL A 320 4.18 1.54 -17.73
C VAL A 320 3.54 1.54 -16.34
N ALA A 321 2.67 2.47 -16.02
CA ALA A 321 2.09 2.62 -14.68
C ALA A 321 3.19 2.55 -13.57
N PRO A 322 4.17 3.46 -13.58
CA PRO A 322 5.35 3.38 -12.76
C PRO A 322 5.07 3.70 -11.29
N GLU A 323 6.00 3.32 -10.44
CA GLU A 323 6.08 3.78 -9.06
C GLU A 323 6.30 5.30 -9.01
N HIS A 324 7.39 5.78 -9.60
CA HIS A 324 7.72 7.20 -9.72
C HIS A 324 7.58 7.64 -11.18
N LEU A 325 6.83 8.71 -11.42
CA LEU A 325 6.70 9.35 -12.73
C LEU A 325 7.24 10.77 -12.66
N GLU A 326 8.28 11.06 -13.41
CA GLU A 326 8.79 12.43 -13.58
C GLU A 326 8.39 12.99 -14.94
N LEU A 327 7.87 14.22 -14.95
CA LEU A 327 7.42 14.91 -16.15
C LEU A 327 8.39 16.05 -16.49
N HIS A 328 9.38 15.77 -17.33
CA HIS A 328 10.35 16.74 -17.85
C HIS A 328 9.92 17.29 -19.21
N CYS A 329 8.79 18.00 -19.22
CA CYS A 329 8.19 18.59 -20.41
C CYS A 329 7.98 20.10 -20.22
N GLU A 330 7.97 20.86 -21.31
CA GLU A 330 7.81 22.32 -21.27
C GLU A 330 6.52 22.74 -20.55
N ASP A 331 5.40 22.05 -20.81
CA ASP A 331 4.12 22.25 -20.12
C ASP A 331 3.69 20.99 -19.35
N ALA A 332 4.54 20.57 -18.40
CA ALA A 332 4.33 19.36 -17.64
C ALA A 332 2.99 19.33 -16.87
N MET A 333 2.53 20.49 -16.36
CA MET A 333 1.29 20.59 -15.60
C MET A 333 0.05 20.24 -16.42
N SER A 334 0.03 20.56 -17.72
CA SER A 334 -1.09 20.25 -18.61
C SER A 334 -1.28 18.74 -18.83
N LEU A 335 -0.25 17.93 -18.60
CA LEU A 335 -0.27 16.48 -18.79
C LEU A 335 -0.98 15.73 -17.67
N LEU A 336 -1.15 16.36 -16.48
CA LEU A 336 -1.74 15.68 -15.30
C LEU A 336 -3.10 15.06 -15.58
N GLY A 337 -3.94 15.72 -16.36
CA GLY A 337 -5.27 15.20 -16.72
C GLY A 337 -5.24 13.95 -17.60
N SER A 338 -4.13 13.68 -18.27
CA SER A 338 -3.94 12.53 -19.16
C SER A 338 -3.15 11.38 -18.52
N VAL A 339 -2.43 11.64 -17.43
CA VAL A 339 -1.77 10.62 -16.63
C VAL A 339 -2.80 9.94 -15.72
N ARG A 340 -2.96 8.63 -15.88
CA ARG A 340 -3.95 7.84 -15.14
C ARG A 340 -3.33 6.88 -14.13
N ASN A 341 -2.11 6.45 -14.38
CA ASN A 341 -1.48 5.38 -13.63
C ASN A 341 -0.04 5.76 -13.26
N ALA A 342 0.16 6.20 -12.03
CA ALA A 342 1.47 6.40 -11.42
C ALA A 342 1.33 6.35 -9.89
N GLY A 343 2.35 5.89 -9.19
CA GLY A 343 2.38 5.93 -7.73
C GLY A 343 2.57 7.35 -7.22
N ALA A 344 3.62 8.04 -7.69
CA ALA A 344 3.85 9.47 -7.45
C ALA A 344 4.14 10.18 -8.78
N ILE A 345 3.74 11.45 -8.90
CA ILE A 345 3.95 12.27 -10.10
C ILE A 345 4.75 13.51 -9.72
N PHE A 346 5.94 13.64 -10.30
CA PHE A 346 6.86 14.75 -10.12
C PHE A 346 6.74 15.67 -11.35
N VAL A 347 6.31 16.90 -11.14
CA VAL A 347 5.91 17.79 -12.24
C VAL A 347 6.96 18.88 -12.47
N GLY A 348 7.59 18.82 -13.63
CA GLY A 348 8.55 19.82 -14.10
C GLY A 348 9.98 19.58 -13.57
N ALA A 349 10.93 20.26 -14.19
CA ALA A 349 12.37 20.07 -14.00
C ALA A 349 12.91 20.31 -12.57
N TRP A 350 12.12 20.90 -11.69
CA TRP A 350 12.51 21.17 -10.29
C TRP A 350 12.03 20.10 -9.32
N SER A 351 11.32 19.08 -9.79
CA SER A 351 10.66 18.06 -8.98
C SER A 351 11.28 16.70 -9.25
N SER A 352 12.29 16.34 -8.48
CA SER A 352 12.96 15.04 -8.58
C SER A 352 12.43 14.02 -7.56
N GLU A 353 12.57 12.74 -7.86
CA GLU A 353 12.23 11.62 -6.97
C GLU A 353 12.82 11.78 -5.55
N PRO A 354 14.13 12.13 -5.36
CA PRO A 354 14.68 12.29 -4.01
C PRO A 354 14.00 13.37 -3.16
N LEU A 355 13.37 14.38 -3.77
CA LEU A 355 12.56 15.32 -2.98
C LEU A 355 11.33 14.64 -2.38
N GLY A 356 10.67 13.78 -3.14
CA GLY A 356 9.56 12.97 -2.66
C GLY A 356 9.99 12.00 -1.57
N ASP A 357 11.09 11.31 -1.80
CA ASP A 357 11.59 10.26 -0.91
C ASP A 357 11.96 10.77 0.48
N TYR A 358 12.35 12.03 0.61
CA TYR A 358 12.85 12.55 1.88
C TYR A 358 12.00 13.64 2.51
N VAL A 359 11.55 14.66 1.74
CA VAL A 359 11.10 15.91 2.38
C VAL A 359 9.81 16.52 1.81
N ALA A 360 9.34 16.14 0.64
CA ALA A 360 8.21 16.82 0.00
C ALA A 360 6.88 16.64 0.77
N GLY A 361 6.72 15.52 1.45
CA GLY A 361 5.55 15.25 2.28
C GLY A 361 4.69 14.05 1.86
N PRO A 362 4.41 13.80 0.56
CA PRO A 362 3.81 12.56 0.12
C PRO A 362 4.62 11.34 0.56
N ASP A 363 3.94 10.20 0.73
CA ASP A 363 4.57 8.94 1.11
C ASP A 363 5.40 8.36 -0.03
N HIS A 364 6.55 7.77 0.31
CA HIS A 364 7.41 7.07 -0.63
C HIS A 364 7.17 5.55 -0.67
N THR A 365 6.28 5.03 0.16
CA THR A 365 5.83 3.62 0.08
C THR A 365 4.77 3.54 -1.01
N LEU A 366 5.20 3.24 -2.21
CA LEU A 366 4.45 3.38 -3.46
C LEU A 366 4.15 2.04 -4.11
N PRO A 367 3.09 1.95 -4.93
CA PRO A 367 2.78 0.75 -5.70
C PRO A 367 3.80 0.55 -6.84
N THR A 368 4.47 -0.61 -6.84
CA THR A 368 5.49 -1.00 -7.82
C THR A 368 4.95 -2.00 -8.84
N GLY A 369 5.72 -2.32 -9.88
CA GLY A 369 5.39 -3.42 -10.80
C GLY A 369 4.14 -3.18 -11.64
N GLY A 370 3.72 -1.92 -11.84
CA GLY A 370 2.52 -1.54 -12.56
C GLY A 370 1.24 -1.64 -11.73
N THR A 371 1.32 -1.88 -10.42
CA THR A 371 0.16 -1.95 -9.52
C THR A 371 -0.47 -0.58 -9.26
N ALA A 372 0.19 0.53 -9.64
CA ALA A 372 -0.39 1.87 -9.64
C ALA A 372 -1.71 1.99 -10.44
N ARG A 373 -2.08 0.96 -11.21
CA ARG A 373 -3.39 0.85 -11.90
C ARG A 373 -4.55 0.65 -10.94
N PHE A 374 -4.31 0.11 -9.74
CA PHE A 374 -5.35 -0.29 -8.78
C PHE A 374 -4.93 -0.13 -7.32
N SER A 375 -3.69 0.24 -7.06
CA SER A 375 -3.17 0.50 -5.71
C SER A 375 -2.80 1.96 -5.54
N ASN A 376 -2.87 2.44 -4.31
CA ASN A 376 -2.50 3.79 -3.92
C ASN A 376 -1.13 3.81 -3.23
N PRO A 377 -0.46 4.97 -3.16
CA PRO A 377 0.56 5.23 -2.15
C PRO A 377 0.05 4.95 -0.74
N LEU A 378 0.94 4.59 0.18
CA LEU A 378 0.57 4.49 1.58
C LEU A 378 0.06 5.85 2.09
N GLY A 379 -1.02 5.84 2.86
CA GLY A 379 -1.62 7.06 3.35
C GLY A 379 -2.49 6.85 4.58
N VAL A 380 -3.06 7.91 5.10
CA VAL A 380 -3.92 7.87 6.31
C VAL A 380 -5.08 6.90 6.15
N TYR A 381 -5.63 6.79 4.95
CA TYR A 381 -6.73 5.88 4.61
C TYR A 381 -6.38 4.39 4.80
N ASP A 382 -5.10 4.02 4.76
CA ASP A 382 -4.62 2.66 5.02
C ASP A 382 -4.73 2.25 6.49
N PHE A 383 -4.76 3.23 7.37
CA PHE A 383 -4.80 3.08 8.82
C PHE A 383 -6.17 3.40 9.41
N GLN A 384 -7.17 3.64 8.56
CA GLN A 384 -8.54 3.91 8.93
C GLN A 384 -9.47 2.83 8.36
N LYS A 385 -10.46 2.42 9.14
CA LYS A 385 -11.55 1.54 8.72
C LYS A 385 -12.87 2.28 8.75
N ARG A 386 -13.77 1.92 7.84
CA ARG A 386 -15.09 2.52 7.68
C ARG A 386 -16.15 1.50 8.01
N SER A 387 -17.11 1.87 8.86
CA SER A 387 -18.29 1.06 9.17
C SER A 387 -19.53 1.82 8.74
N SER A 388 -20.44 1.17 8.03
CA SER A 388 -21.74 1.73 7.74
C SER A 388 -22.56 1.81 9.01
N VAL A 389 -23.23 2.94 9.23
CA VAL A 389 -24.17 3.16 10.34
C VAL A 389 -25.55 3.34 9.74
N ILE A 390 -26.49 2.51 10.20
CA ILE A 390 -27.87 2.47 9.73
C ILE A 390 -28.77 2.51 10.96
N SER A 391 -29.58 3.57 11.07
CA SER A 391 -30.56 3.73 12.16
C SER A 391 -31.91 4.11 11.55
N TYR A 392 -32.81 3.15 11.46
CA TYR A 392 -34.13 3.35 10.95
C TYR A 392 -35.10 3.85 12.06
N THR A 393 -36.02 4.72 11.66
CA THR A 393 -37.23 5.01 12.44
C THR A 393 -38.33 4.01 12.09
N ALA A 394 -39.37 3.95 12.89
CA ALA A 394 -40.57 3.17 12.57
C ALA A 394 -41.20 3.62 11.24
N GLN A 395 -41.24 4.94 10.98
CA GLN A 395 -41.77 5.50 9.73
C GLN A 395 -40.94 5.06 8.51
N GLY A 396 -39.60 5.14 8.57
CA GLY A 396 -38.71 4.71 7.51
C GLY A 396 -38.79 3.20 7.27
N LEU A 397 -38.87 2.41 8.35
CA LEU A 397 -39.07 0.97 8.27
C LEU A 397 -40.36 0.60 7.55
N LEU A 398 -41.48 1.21 7.92
CA LEU A 398 -42.79 0.94 7.28
C LEU A 398 -42.75 1.26 5.77
N ALA A 399 -42.02 2.29 5.38
CA ALA A 399 -41.87 2.65 3.97
C ALA A 399 -41.01 1.61 3.17
N ASP A 400 -39.95 1.14 3.76
CA ASP A 400 -38.95 0.30 3.04
C ASP A 400 -39.16 -1.22 3.23
N ALA A 401 -39.86 -1.66 4.26
CA ALA A 401 -40.09 -3.09 4.56
C ALA A 401 -40.76 -3.89 3.41
N PRO A 402 -41.72 -3.36 2.64
CA PRO A 402 -42.28 -4.08 1.51
C PRO A 402 -41.23 -4.43 0.44
N ALA A 403 -40.29 -3.53 0.18
CA ALA A 403 -39.19 -3.77 -0.77
C ALA A 403 -38.23 -4.85 -0.24
N VAL A 404 -37.87 -4.79 1.05
CA VAL A 404 -37.02 -5.81 1.69
C VAL A 404 -37.67 -7.19 1.60
N GLN A 405 -39.00 -7.29 1.90
CA GLN A 405 -39.72 -8.54 1.85
C GLN A 405 -39.77 -9.11 0.42
N ALA A 406 -40.07 -8.27 -0.58
CA ALA A 406 -40.13 -8.68 -1.99
C ALA A 406 -38.78 -9.20 -2.51
N MET A 407 -37.68 -8.49 -2.19
CA MET A 407 -36.34 -8.91 -2.57
C MET A 407 -35.91 -10.20 -1.87
N ALA A 408 -36.12 -10.28 -0.56
CA ALA A 408 -35.78 -11.47 0.23
C ALA A 408 -36.58 -12.70 -0.24
N GLN A 409 -37.85 -12.53 -0.64
CA GLN A 409 -38.65 -13.59 -1.26
C GLN A 409 -38.06 -14.05 -2.58
N ALA A 410 -37.68 -13.12 -3.46
CA ALA A 410 -37.07 -13.46 -4.74
C ALA A 410 -35.73 -14.21 -4.60
N GLU A 411 -34.99 -13.90 -3.55
CA GLU A 411 -33.71 -14.55 -3.20
C GLU A 411 -33.89 -15.86 -2.42
N GLY A 412 -35.12 -16.21 -2.01
CA GLY A 412 -35.38 -17.39 -1.19
C GLY A 412 -34.92 -17.25 0.28
N LEU A 413 -34.70 -16.04 0.76
CA LEU A 413 -34.18 -15.73 2.09
C LEU A 413 -35.32 -15.44 3.10
N TRP A 414 -36.00 -16.49 3.53
CA TRP A 414 -37.17 -16.41 4.40
C TRP A 414 -36.92 -15.59 5.69
N ALA A 415 -35.82 -15.82 6.39
CA ALA A 415 -35.52 -15.13 7.65
C ALA A 415 -35.30 -13.62 7.46
N HIS A 416 -34.82 -13.19 6.30
CA HIS A 416 -34.68 -11.76 5.97
C HIS A 416 -36.04 -11.08 5.84
N ALA A 417 -36.97 -11.73 5.11
CA ALA A 417 -38.34 -11.23 5.01
C ALA A 417 -39.06 -11.25 6.37
N LEU A 418 -38.91 -12.32 7.15
CA LEU A 418 -39.44 -12.42 8.50
C LEU A 418 -38.93 -11.30 9.42
N SER A 419 -37.62 -11.05 9.39
CA SER A 419 -37.01 -10.00 10.21
C SER A 419 -37.61 -8.60 9.95
N ALA A 420 -37.85 -8.27 8.68
CA ALA A 420 -38.51 -7.01 8.30
C ALA A 420 -40.00 -7.02 8.72
N GLY A 421 -40.72 -8.11 8.46
CA GLY A 421 -42.16 -8.26 8.77
C GLY A 421 -42.44 -8.19 10.26
N LEU A 422 -41.61 -8.76 11.12
CA LEU A 422 -41.78 -8.64 12.58
C LEU A 422 -41.59 -7.22 13.07
N ARG A 423 -40.64 -6.46 12.50
CA ARG A 423 -40.45 -5.06 12.83
C ARG A 423 -41.59 -4.17 12.37
N VAL A 424 -42.27 -4.50 11.25
CA VAL A 424 -43.46 -3.82 10.80
C VAL A 424 -44.59 -3.99 11.86
N LYS A 425 -44.83 -5.21 12.32
CA LYS A 425 -45.81 -5.49 13.39
C LYS A 425 -45.47 -4.73 14.68
N LEU A 426 -44.18 -4.68 15.05
CA LEU A 426 -43.74 -3.92 16.22
C LEU A 426 -44.00 -2.42 16.07
N ALA A 427 -43.73 -1.84 14.90
CA ALA A 427 -43.98 -0.44 14.60
C ALA A 427 -45.47 -0.12 14.65
N GLU A 428 -46.36 -0.99 14.18
CA GLU A 428 -47.81 -0.85 14.21
C GLU A 428 -48.40 -0.94 15.64
N GLN A 429 -47.77 -1.78 16.48
CA GLN A 429 -48.23 -2.01 17.87
C GLN A 429 -47.70 -0.99 18.90
N GLY A 430 -46.85 -0.06 18.48
CA GLY A 430 -46.28 0.99 19.33
C GLY A 430 -45.33 0.46 20.42
N GLU A 431 -44.28 -0.19 20.03
CA GLU A 431 -43.12 -0.65 20.86
C GLU A 431 -43.44 -1.57 22.06
N LYS A 432 -44.64 -2.13 22.13
CA LYS A 432 -45.03 -3.00 23.25
C LYS A 432 -44.43 -4.40 23.23
N GLY A 433 -43.39 -4.65 22.40
CA GLY A 433 -42.76 -5.93 22.31
C GLY A 433 -43.69 -7.06 21.81
N PHE A 434 -43.11 -8.21 21.43
CA PHE A 434 -43.91 -9.41 21.12
C PHE A 434 -44.30 -10.08 22.43
N PRO A 435 -45.54 -10.55 22.55
CA PRO A 435 -45.89 -11.44 23.66
C PRO A 435 -45.03 -12.70 23.60
N ASP A 436 -44.69 -13.27 24.75
CA ASP A 436 -43.79 -14.47 24.88
C ASP A 436 -44.34 -15.73 24.22
N GLU A 437 -45.46 -15.70 23.52
CA GLU A 437 -46.07 -16.83 22.86
C GLU A 437 -45.62 -17.01 21.42
N PRO A 438 -45.11 -18.21 21.02
CA PRO A 438 -44.69 -18.51 19.64
C PRO A 438 -45.77 -18.33 18.57
N ALA A 439 -47.04 -18.43 18.95
CA ALA A 439 -48.23 -18.35 18.07
C ALA A 439 -48.37 -16.97 17.33
N ALA A 440 -47.81 -15.88 17.87
CA ALA A 440 -47.86 -14.57 17.22
C ALA A 440 -46.92 -14.50 15.99
N CYS A 441 -45.95 -15.40 15.87
CA CYS A 441 -44.99 -15.45 14.76
C CYS A 441 -45.47 -16.33 13.58
N GLU A 442 -46.40 -17.26 13.81
CA GLU A 442 -46.78 -18.28 12.80
C GLU A 442 -47.47 -17.67 11.57
N ASN A 443 -48.21 -16.59 11.70
CA ASN A 443 -48.89 -15.93 10.57
C ASN A 443 -48.03 -15.00 9.73
N ALA A 444 -46.80 -14.70 10.13
CA ALA A 444 -45.87 -13.90 9.31
C ALA A 444 -45.10 -14.76 8.28
N ALA A 445 -45.14 -16.08 8.47
CA ALA A 445 -44.33 -17.05 7.69
C ALA A 445 -45.11 -17.81 6.61
N HIS A 446 -46.45 -17.69 6.56
CA HIS A 446 -47.32 -18.54 5.70
C HIS A 446 -47.64 -17.91 4.32
N THR A 447 -46.76 -17.19 3.70
CA THR A 447 -46.76 -17.12 2.24
C THR A 447 -45.91 -18.27 1.73
N ALA A 448 -46.50 -19.14 0.92
CA ALA A 448 -45.77 -20.22 0.25
C ALA A 448 -44.58 -19.63 -0.52
N TRP A 449 -43.39 -19.95 -0.07
CA TRP A 449 -42.17 -19.52 -0.73
C TRP A 449 -42.08 -20.18 -2.10
N PRO A 450 -42.13 -19.43 -3.23
CA PRO A 450 -41.84 -20.03 -4.50
C PRO A 450 -40.41 -20.57 -4.46
N ARG A 451 -40.23 -21.83 -4.84
CA ARG A 451 -38.86 -22.35 -5.04
C ARG A 451 -38.25 -21.51 -6.16
N MET A 452 -37.06 -20.95 -5.95
CA MET A 452 -36.34 -20.13 -6.96
C MET A 452 -36.21 -20.83 -8.32
N LEU A 453 -36.32 -22.16 -8.34
CA LEU A 453 -36.25 -22.99 -9.57
C LEU A 453 -37.56 -23.04 -10.38
N ASP A 454 -38.67 -22.56 -9.82
CA ASP A 454 -40.01 -22.67 -10.45
C ASP A 454 -40.50 -21.33 -11.05
N THR A 455 -39.60 -20.34 -11.24
CA THR A 455 -39.97 -19.05 -11.83
C THR A 455 -40.17 -19.23 -13.35
N PRO A 456 -41.40 -19.12 -13.87
CA PRO A 456 -41.65 -19.24 -15.30
C PRO A 456 -40.94 -18.11 -16.04
N GLY A 457 -40.18 -18.44 -17.09
CA GLY A 457 -39.60 -17.46 -18.01
C GLY A 457 -38.15 -17.08 -17.71
N VAL A 458 -37.40 -17.75 -16.81
CA VAL A 458 -35.96 -17.58 -16.69
C VAL A 458 -35.29 -18.08 -17.98
N PRO A 459 -34.59 -17.21 -18.75
CA PRO A 459 -33.89 -17.66 -19.95
C PRO A 459 -32.76 -18.63 -19.53
N LYS A 460 -32.78 -19.84 -20.07
CA LYS A 460 -31.65 -20.78 -19.92
C LYS A 460 -30.43 -20.21 -20.63
N LEU A 461 -29.27 -20.27 -20.00
CA LEU A 461 -28.03 -19.92 -20.67
C LEU A 461 -27.78 -20.87 -21.85
N PRO A 462 -27.34 -20.38 -23.02
CA PRO A 462 -27.03 -21.23 -24.15
C PRO A 462 -26.02 -22.31 -23.77
N GLY A 463 -26.36 -23.58 -24.00
CA GLY A 463 -25.49 -24.73 -23.70
C GLY A 463 -25.71 -25.39 -22.33
N TYR A 464 -26.71 -24.94 -21.53
CA TYR A 464 -27.11 -25.62 -20.28
C TYR A 464 -28.32 -26.51 -20.57
N GLU A 465 -28.07 -27.76 -20.94
CA GLU A 465 -29.04 -28.84 -20.88
C GLU A 465 -28.94 -29.53 -19.50
N GLY A 466 -29.77 -29.09 -18.57
CA GLY A 466 -29.84 -29.60 -17.21
C GLY A 466 -30.58 -30.91 -17.07
#